data_7c0a4651319e447a85b4eb4d8c1ed891
#
_entry.id   7c0a4651319e447a85b4eb4d8c1ed891
#
_cell.length_a   1.000
_cell.length_b   1.000
_cell.length_c   1.000
_cell.angle_alpha   90.00
_cell.angle_beta   90.00
_cell.angle_gamma   90.00
#
_symmetry.space_group_name_H-M   'P 1'
#
loop_
_entity.id
_entity.type
_entity.pdbx_description
1 polymer ?
#
loop_
_entity_poly.entity_id
_entity_poly.type
_entity_poly.pdbx_seq_one_letter_code
_entity_poly.pdbx_strand_id
1 'polypeptide(L)'
;MASSPLRDRRILIVEDEYLIAINLQDGLENIGSVVLGPVPSVEKAIKKIESEPHIDAAVLDVNLGGALAYAVADMLVARKIPFVFTSGYEDTSLRNRYSGVKSCPKPYLFQAIEEALVEVMSRS
;
A
#
# COMPACT_ATOMS: atom_id res chain seq x y z
N MET A 1 -16.42 -19.02 -11.28
CA MET A 1 -15.62 -17.83 -11.41
C MET A 1 -14.39 -17.90 -10.52
N ALA A 2 -13.27 -17.50 -11.04
CA ALA A 2 -12.04 -17.47 -10.25
C ALA A 2 -12.09 -16.35 -9.22
N SER A 3 -11.70 -16.65 -7.98
CA SER A 3 -11.51 -15.62 -6.96
C SER A 3 -10.27 -14.80 -7.25
N SER A 4 -10.26 -13.54 -6.80
CA SER A 4 -9.05 -12.72 -6.86
C SER A 4 -7.95 -13.35 -6.02
N PRO A 5 -6.67 -13.29 -6.47
CA PRO A 5 -5.54 -13.72 -5.65
C PRO A 5 -5.41 -12.93 -4.34
N LEU A 6 -6.09 -11.78 -4.25
CA LEU A 6 -6.09 -10.94 -3.03
C LEU A 6 -7.20 -11.31 -2.07
N ARG A 7 -8.05 -12.28 -2.40
CA ARG A 7 -9.11 -12.71 -1.50
C ARG A 7 -8.52 -13.23 -0.19
N ASP A 8 -9.10 -12.78 0.92
CA ASP A 8 -8.69 -13.12 2.29
C ASP A 8 -7.31 -12.60 2.68
N ARG A 9 -6.62 -11.88 1.80
CA ARG A 9 -5.33 -11.27 2.13
C ARG A 9 -5.54 -10.02 2.99
N ARG A 10 -4.63 -9.82 3.93
CA ARG A 10 -4.67 -8.69 4.86
C ARG A 10 -3.81 -7.58 4.28
N ILE A 11 -4.48 -6.54 3.79
CA ILE A 11 -3.84 -5.46 3.03
C ILE A 11 -3.91 -4.15 3.84
N LEU A 12 -2.75 -3.59 4.15
CA LEU A 12 -2.66 -2.30 4.82
C LEU A 12 -2.76 -1.17 3.80
N ILE A 13 -3.59 -0.18 4.09
CA ILE A 13 -3.68 1.03 3.28
C ILE A 13 -3.13 2.21 4.10
N VAL A 14 -2.13 2.90 3.53
CA VAL A 14 -1.55 4.12 4.12
C VAL A 14 -1.75 5.24 3.11
N GLU A 15 -2.71 6.11 3.37
CA GLU A 15 -3.14 7.16 2.43
C GLU A 15 -3.82 8.28 3.20
N ASP A 16 -3.40 9.53 3.01
CA ASP A 16 -3.98 10.68 3.70
C ASP A 16 -5.15 11.32 2.96
N GLU A 17 -5.30 11.08 1.67
CA GLU A 17 -6.42 11.60 0.90
C GLU A 17 -7.65 10.71 1.09
N TYR A 18 -8.66 11.25 1.78
CA TYR A 18 -9.84 10.48 2.20
C TYR A 18 -10.53 9.74 1.06
N LEU A 19 -10.79 10.43 -0.05
CA LEU A 19 -11.52 9.81 -1.16
C LEU A 19 -10.73 8.69 -1.81
N ILE A 20 -9.42 8.86 -1.94
CA ILE A 20 -8.56 7.81 -2.49
C ILE A 20 -8.53 6.61 -1.54
N ALA A 21 -8.37 6.87 -0.25
CA ALA A 21 -8.34 5.82 0.77
C ALA A 21 -9.62 5.00 0.77
N ILE A 22 -10.78 5.65 0.71
CA ILE A 22 -12.07 4.97 0.69
C ILE A 22 -12.27 4.16 -0.58
N ASN A 23 -11.86 4.69 -1.73
CA ASN A 23 -11.96 3.96 -2.99
C ASN A 23 -11.10 2.70 -2.99
N LEU A 24 -9.88 2.79 -2.42
CA LEU A 24 -9.02 1.62 -2.27
C LEU A 24 -9.66 0.59 -1.34
N GLN A 25 -10.17 1.05 -0.22
CA GLN A 25 -10.84 0.17 0.75
C GLN A 25 -12.01 -0.56 0.11
N ASP A 26 -12.89 0.18 -0.56
CA ASP A 26 -14.06 -0.42 -1.22
C ASP A 26 -13.64 -1.42 -2.28
N GLY A 27 -12.66 -1.09 -3.10
CA GLY A 27 -12.17 -1.99 -4.15
C GLY A 27 -11.63 -3.29 -3.57
N LEU A 28 -10.78 -3.19 -2.54
CA LEU A 28 -10.19 -4.37 -1.91
C LEU A 28 -11.25 -5.22 -1.20
N GLU A 29 -12.18 -4.58 -0.49
CA GLU A 29 -13.24 -5.33 0.19
C GLU A 29 -14.17 -6.02 -0.81
N ASN A 30 -14.44 -5.39 -1.95
CA ASN A 30 -15.27 -6.00 -2.99
C ASN A 30 -14.67 -7.29 -3.57
N ILE A 31 -13.34 -7.38 -3.59
CA ILE A 31 -12.69 -8.61 -4.08
C ILE A 31 -12.34 -9.59 -2.96
N GLY A 32 -12.81 -9.31 -1.75
CA GLY A 32 -12.72 -10.23 -0.62
C GLY A 32 -11.48 -10.06 0.26
N SER A 33 -10.69 -9.01 0.07
CA SER A 33 -9.54 -8.74 0.93
C SER A 33 -9.97 -8.24 2.30
N VAL A 34 -9.11 -8.44 3.29
CA VAL A 34 -9.26 -7.83 4.62
C VAL A 34 -8.45 -6.55 4.64
N VAL A 35 -9.10 -5.42 4.82
CA VAL A 35 -8.43 -4.12 4.80
C VAL A 35 -8.00 -3.72 6.21
N LEU A 36 -6.74 -3.38 6.36
CA LEU A 36 -6.16 -2.84 7.59
C LEU A 36 -6.00 -1.33 7.39
N GLY A 37 -6.58 -0.54 8.25
CA GLY A 37 -6.67 0.91 8.06
C GLY A 37 -7.94 1.30 7.30
N PRO A 38 -7.92 2.32 6.45
CA PRO A 38 -6.77 3.17 6.06
C PRO A 38 -6.23 4.01 7.21
N VAL A 39 -4.92 4.21 7.22
CA VAL A 39 -4.27 5.12 8.17
C VAL A 39 -3.66 6.30 7.41
N PRO A 40 -3.82 7.54 7.93
CA PRO A 40 -3.52 8.73 7.15
C PRO A 40 -2.16 9.37 7.40
N SER A 41 -1.33 8.83 8.28
CA SER A 41 -0.06 9.46 8.64
C SER A 41 1.03 8.45 8.88
N VAL A 42 2.28 8.92 8.84
CA VAL A 42 3.45 8.10 9.14
C VAL A 42 3.34 7.50 10.54
N GLU A 43 2.99 8.33 11.54
CA GLU A 43 2.89 7.88 12.92
C GLU A 43 1.83 6.79 13.10
N LYS A 44 0.64 7.00 12.53
CA LYS A 44 -0.44 6.01 12.64
C LYS A 44 -0.12 4.74 11.87
N ALA A 45 0.57 4.87 10.74
CA ALA A 45 1.00 3.70 9.97
C ALA A 45 1.98 2.84 10.76
N ILE A 46 2.96 3.46 11.40
CA ILE A 46 3.94 2.73 12.22
C ILE A 46 3.24 2.00 13.36
N LYS A 47 2.34 2.68 14.08
CA LYS A 47 1.57 2.05 15.16
C LYS A 47 0.74 0.88 14.65
N LYS A 48 0.12 1.03 13.49
CA LYS A 48 -0.71 -0.03 12.90
C LYS A 48 0.15 -1.24 12.55
N ILE A 49 1.30 -1.03 11.93
CA ILE A 49 2.22 -2.13 11.59
C ILE A 49 2.70 -2.84 12.85
N GLU A 50 3.04 -2.09 13.89
CA GLU A 50 3.49 -2.68 15.15
C GLU A 50 2.40 -3.52 15.83
N SER A 51 1.14 -3.11 15.70
CA SER A 51 0.02 -3.79 16.37
C SER A 51 -0.54 -4.98 15.60
N GLU A 52 -0.24 -5.07 14.29
CA GLU A 52 -0.79 -6.14 13.46
C GLU A 52 0.25 -7.26 13.28
N PRO A 53 -0.02 -8.46 13.80
CA PRO A 53 0.95 -9.55 13.69
C PRO A 53 1.09 -10.08 12.28
N HIS A 54 0.06 -9.92 11.44
CA HIS A 54 0.06 -10.48 10.10
C HIS A 54 -0.45 -9.45 9.08
N ILE A 55 0.43 -9.03 8.17
CA ILE A 55 0.12 -8.14 7.07
C ILE A 55 0.66 -8.82 5.81
N ASP A 56 -0.21 -9.09 4.85
CA ASP A 56 0.20 -9.75 3.61
C ASP A 56 0.82 -8.80 2.60
N ALA A 57 0.34 -7.56 2.56
CA ALA A 57 0.87 -6.54 1.65
C ALA A 57 0.38 -5.16 2.09
N ALA A 58 0.94 -4.13 1.48
CA ALA A 58 0.53 -2.74 1.78
C ALA A 58 0.49 -1.89 0.53
N VAL A 59 -0.39 -0.89 0.56
CA VAL A 59 -0.40 0.22 -0.40
C VAL A 59 0.04 1.46 0.37
N LEU A 60 1.12 2.08 -0.04
CA LEU A 60 1.77 3.16 0.69
C LEU A 60 1.90 4.40 -0.17
N ASP A 61 1.22 5.47 0.23
CA ASP A 61 1.41 6.77 -0.41
C ASP A 61 2.80 7.29 -0.04
N VAL A 62 3.55 7.74 -1.03
CA VAL A 62 4.88 8.30 -0.85
C VAL A 62 4.86 9.54 0.04
N ASN A 63 3.85 10.38 -0.11
CA ASN A 63 3.72 11.65 0.60
C ASN A 63 2.47 11.65 1.46
N LEU A 64 2.66 11.70 2.77
CA LEU A 64 1.57 11.68 3.75
C LEU A 64 1.49 13.04 4.43
N GLY A 65 0.66 13.93 3.85
CA GLY A 65 0.45 15.26 4.42
C GLY A 65 1.73 16.11 4.50
N GLY A 66 2.62 15.98 3.51
CA GLY A 66 3.89 16.69 3.49
C GLY A 66 5.06 15.91 4.07
N ALA A 67 4.81 14.79 4.74
CA ALA A 67 5.87 13.93 5.28
C ALA A 67 6.12 12.77 4.34
N LEU A 68 7.38 12.49 4.04
CA LEU A 68 7.74 11.36 3.19
C LEU A 68 7.63 10.06 3.97
N ALA A 69 7.19 9.01 3.29
CA ALA A 69 6.84 7.74 3.92
C ALA A 69 8.03 6.79 4.10
N TYR A 70 9.26 7.31 4.20
CA TYR A 70 10.45 6.47 4.29
C TYR A 70 10.46 5.56 5.50
N ALA A 71 10.09 6.09 6.66
CA ALA A 71 10.09 5.29 7.89
C ALA A 71 9.12 4.11 7.79
N VAL A 72 7.96 4.34 7.15
CA VAL A 72 6.97 3.28 6.95
C VAL A 72 7.51 2.24 5.98
N ALA A 73 8.09 2.68 4.86
CA ALA A 73 8.66 1.78 3.86
C ALA A 73 9.79 0.94 4.47
N ASP A 74 10.69 1.55 5.24
CA ASP A 74 11.79 0.83 5.90
C ASP A 74 11.26 -0.25 6.83
N MET A 75 10.19 0.03 7.55
CA MET A 75 9.57 -0.92 8.46
C MET A 75 8.93 -2.09 7.72
N LEU A 76 8.28 -1.82 6.60
CA LEU A 76 7.71 -2.87 5.75
C LEU A 76 8.80 -3.77 5.18
N VAL A 77 9.90 -3.18 4.72
CA VAL A 77 11.07 -3.93 4.23
C VAL A 77 11.63 -4.81 5.34
N ALA A 78 11.83 -4.25 6.54
CA ALA A 78 12.39 -5.00 7.68
C ALA A 78 11.52 -6.20 8.06
N ARG A 79 10.20 -6.08 7.94
CA ARG A 79 9.27 -7.17 8.23
C ARG A 79 8.98 -8.06 7.03
N LYS A 80 9.64 -7.81 5.90
CA LYS A 80 9.45 -8.57 4.65
C LYS A 80 8.01 -8.55 4.15
N ILE A 81 7.36 -7.41 4.31
CA ILE A 81 6.00 -7.20 3.82
C ILE A 81 6.10 -6.56 2.44
N PRO A 82 5.60 -7.22 1.38
CA PRO A 82 5.61 -6.61 0.05
C PRO A 82 4.66 -5.42 -0.01
N PHE A 83 5.03 -4.39 -0.76
CA PHE A 83 4.20 -3.20 -0.84
C PHE A 83 4.35 -2.50 -2.19
N VAL A 84 3.37 -1.64 -2.47
CA VAL A 84 3.30 -0.84 -3.68
C VAL A 84 3.25 0.61 -3.25
N PHE A 85 4.05 1.47 -3.87
CA PHE A 85 3.93 2.91 -3.68
C PHE A 85 2.81 3.47 -4.54
N THR A 86 2.10 4.48 -4.02
CA THR A 86 1.33 5.37 -4.87
C THR A 86 1.97 6.75 -4.77
N SER A 87 2.01 7.47 -5.88
CA SER A 87 2.72 8.74 -5.92
C SER A 87 1.95 9.75 -6.72
N GLY A 88 2.05 11.01 -6.31
CA GLY A 88 1.61 12.12 -7.11
C GLY A 88 2.56 12.37 -8.26
N TYR A 89 2.22 13.36 -9.06
CA TYR A 89 3.01 13.76 -10.21
C TYR A 89 4.45 14.13 -9.78
N GLU A 90 5.42 13.55 -10.47
CA GLU A 90 6.85 13.86 -10.33
C GLU A 90 7.53 13.50 -9.00
N ASP A 91 7.00 12.58 -8.23
CA ASP A 91 7.76 12.15 -7.07
C ASP A 91 8.78 11.08 -7.47
N THR A 92 10.01 11.53 -7.75
CA THR A 92 11.10 10.65 -8.15
C THR A 92 12.07 10.33 -6.99
N SER A 93 11.85 10.93 -5.83
CA SER A 93 12.80 10.83 -4.72
C SER A 93 12.99 9.41 -4.19
N LEU A 94 12.01 8.54 -4.36
CA LEU A 94 12.06 7.17 -3.86
C LEU A 94 12.69 6.17 -4.81
N ARG A 95 12.86 6.51 -6.07
CA ARG A 95 13.35 5.54 -7.08
C ARG A 95 14.74 5.02 -6.77
N ASN A 96 15.61 5.87 -6.24
CA ASN A 96 16.98 5.48 -5.92
C ASN A 96 17.08 4.68 -4.63
N ARG A 97 16.23 5.01 -3.64
CA ARG A 97 16.27 4.35 -2.33
C ARG A 97 15.56 2.99 -2.34
N TYR A 98 14.47 2.87 -3.09
CA TYR A 98 13.65 1.67 -3.14
C TYR A 98 13.53 1.14 -4.57
N SER A 99 14.68 0.98 -5.23
CA SER A 99 14.71 0.44 -6.58
C SER A 99 14.09 -0.97 -6.59
N GLY A 100 13.25 -1.23 -7.58
CA GLY A 100 12.53 -2.49 -7.68
C GLY A 100 11.18 -2.52 -6.99
N VAL A 101 10.83 -1.51 -6.20
CA VAL A 101 9.50 -1.39 -5.62
C VAL A 101 8.54 -0.84 -6.69
N LYS A 102 7.41 -1.50 -6.84
CA LYS A 102 6.38 -1.09 -7.79
C LYS A 102 5.75 0.22 -7.35
N SER A 103 5.52 1.13 -8.30
CA SER A 103 4.87 2.40 -8.02
C SER A 103 3.71 2.61 -8.99
N CYS A 104 2.59 3.09 -8.46
CA CYS A 104 1.42 3.44 -9.26
C CYS A 104 1.21 4.95 -9.17
N PRO A 105 1.39 5.69 -10.28
CA PRO A 105 1.17 7.14 -10.25
C PRO A 105 -0.31 7.48 -10.14
N LYS A 106 -0.61 8.54 -9.43
CA LYS A 106 -1.98 9.07 -9.33
C LYS A 106 -2.27 9.97 -10.53
N PRO A 107 -3.51 10.02 -11.04
CA PRO A 107 -4.61 9.13 -10.66
C PRO A 107 -4.45 7.74 -11.27
N TYR A 108 -4.97 6.74 -10.60
CA TYR A 108 -4.91 5.36 -11.08
C TYR A 108 -6.29 4.70 -11.00
N LEU A 109 -6.47 3.66 -11.82
CA LEU A 109 -7.63 2.79 -11.70
C LEU A 109 -7.34 1.72 -10.64
N PHE A 110 -8.37 1.28 -9.94
CA PHE A 110 -8.20 0.24 -8.91
C PHE A 110 -7.52 -1.00 -9.48
N GLN A 111 -7.84 -1.37 -10.73
CA GLN A 111 -7.23 -2.54 -11.37
C GLN A 111 -5.70 -2.45 -11.41
N ALA A 112 -5.14 -1.26 -11.57
CA ALA A 112 -3.69 -1.08 -11.56
C ALA A 112 -3.10 -1.42 -10.17
N ILE A 113 -3.78 -1.04 -9.10
CA ILE A 113 -3.37 -1.39 -7.74
C ILE A 113 -3.49 -2.90 -7.51
N GLU A 114 -4.58 -3.50 -7.94
CA GLU A 114 -4.78 -4.95 -7.80
C GLU A 114 -3.66 -5.72 -8.49
N GLU A 115 -3.37 -5.38 -9.74
CA GLU A 115 -2.31 -6.04 -10.50
C GLU A 115 -0.94 -5.84 -9.87
N ALA A 116 -0.66 -4.64 -9.39
CA ALA A 116 0.61 -4.34 -8.74
C ALA A 116 0.79 -5.11 -7.43
N LEU A 117 -0.27 -5.22 -6.63
CA LEU A 117 -0.23 -6.00 -5.39
C LEU A 117 0.01 -7.49 -5.68
N VAL A 118 -0.69 -8.05 -6.66
CA VAL A 118 -0.48 -9.44 -7.06
C VAL A 118 0.96 -9.66 -7.48
N GLU A 119 1.53 -8.74 -8.26
CA GLU A 119 2.90 -8.84 -8.73
C GLU A 119 3.90 -8.82 -7.57
N VAL A 120 3.79 -7.85 -6.65
CA VAL A 120 4.77 -7.76 -5.55
C VAL A 120 4.63 -8.91 -4.57
N MET A 121 3.42 -9.42 -4.35
CA MET A 121 3.20 -10.57 -3.48
C MET A 121 3.77 -11.86 -4.08
N SER A 122 3.76 -11.99 -5.39
CA SER A 122 4.31 -13.18 -6.05
C SER A 122 5.84 -13.22 -6.05
N ARG A 123 6.50 -12.08 -5.81
CA ARG A 123 7.96 -11.99 -5.74
C ARG A 123 8.52 -12.33 -4.37
N SER A 124 7.68 -12.32 -3.35
CA SER A 124 8.15 -12.44 -1.97
C SER A 124 8.15 -13.88 -1.43
#